data_f6606f404da5bd98d8f6d381e71e1f61
#
_entry.id   f6606f404da5bd98d8f6d381e71e1f61
#
_cell.length_a   1.000
_cell.length_b   1.000
_cell.length_c   1.000
_cell.angle_alpha   90.00
_cell.angle_beta   90.00
_cell.angle_gamma   90.00
#
_symmetry.space_group_name_H-M   'P 1'
#
loop_
_entity.id
_entity.type
_entity.pdbx_description
1 polymer ?
#
loop_
_entity_poly.entity_id
_entity_poly.type
_entity_poly.pdbx_seq_one_letter_code
_entity_poly.pdbx_strand_id
1 'polypeptide(L)'
;MTSWYIKASSAWKQVNQAFVKSSSAWKEIQEGYIKVGGAWKSFYVAFVATGFTTQTSTGTVTVPDGANAIHVQAAVGGGSGGVGGADYDKAGGESAGAGGASGAYVSDEVYSVTEGETLTLTIGAGGAGTGSGYNVTASNGGNTVLSGSTTGAIFTLAGGTGGSGTGGGVQGPLRSNSPSVGGSATINATPLTSGSFRESDGTSVTFNTATTLDQGPVGTFNQSGNGTAGTNPGNCSGDNCQISGGVGGSSYAGNVAGGTAGGPPGSAAGGAGSRGSGAGGGGAQVPGAFSTSGGAGGAGEIKFRFLRIN
;
A
#
# COMPACT_ATOMS: atom_id res chain seq x y z
N MET A 1 23.23 -15.37 -13.05
CA MET A 1 23.94 -16.48 -12.36
C MET A 1 23.91 -17.70 -13.24
N THR A 2 24.94 -18.55 -13.18
CA THR A 2 24.94 -19.78 -13.97
C THR A 2 24.27 -20.87 -13.15
N SER A 3 23.12 -21.35 -13.60
CA SER A 3 22.43 -22.47 -12.94
C SER A 3 23.25 -23.75 -13.05
N TRP A 4 23.37 -24.48 -11.95
CA TRP A 4 24.06 -25.77 -11.91
C TRP A 4 23.05 -26.91 -12.03
N TYR A 5 23.34 -27.86 -12.92
CA TYR A 5 22.49 -29.01 -13.17
C TYR A 5 23.24 -30.32 -12.94
N ILE A 6 22.59 -31.32 -12.36
CA ILE A 6 23.05 -32.69 -12.28
C ILE A 6 22.14 -33.59 -13.12
N LYS A 7 22.72 -34.58 -13.78
CA LYS A 7 21.94 -35.59 -14.47
C LYS A 7 21.51 -36.65 -13.46
N ALA A 8 20.22 -36.68 -13.17
CA ALA A 8 19.63 -37.66 -12.30
C ALA A 8 18.70 -38.56 -13.14
N SER A 9 19.03 -39.85 -13.28
CA SER A 9 18.38 -40.79 -14.21
C SER A 9 18.51 -40.28 -15.66
N SER A 10 17.43 -40.04 -16.36
CA SER A 10 17.43 -39.56 -17.76
C SER A 10 17.23 -38.06 -17.90
N ALA A 11 17.02 -37.32 -16.79
CA ALA A 11 16.71 -35.88 -16.80
C ALA A 11 17.81 -35.06 -16.15
N TRP A 12 18.03 -33.84 -16.66
CA TRP A 12 18.83 -32.80 -16.00
C TRP A 12 17.97 -32.09 -14.92
N LYS A 13 18.47 -32.07 -13.69
CA LYS A 13 17.84 -31.38 -12.54
C LYS A 13 18.72 -30.26 -12.06
N GLN A 14 18.14 -29.10 -11.86
CA GLN A 14 18.84 -27.97 -11.30
C GLN A 14 19.22 -28.25 -9.84
N VAL A 15 20.44 -27.87 -9.48
CA VAL A 15 20.92 -27.95 -8.10
C VAL A 15 20.62 -26.62 -7.42
N ASN A 16 19.68 -26.63 -6.51
CA ASN A 16 19.27 -25.43 -5.76
C ASN A 16 20.06 -25.26 -4.45
N GLN A 17 20.49 -26.39 -3.90
CA GLN A 17 21.34 -26.43 -2.72
C GLN A 17 22.36 -27.57 -2.83
N ALA A 18 23.55 -27.33 -2.34
CA ALA A 18 24.61 -28.33 -2.28
C ALA A 18 25.15 -28.42 -0.85
N PHE A 19 25.38 -29.64 -0.39
CA PHE A 19 25.89 -29.88 0.97
C PHE A 19 27.16 -30.71 0.93
N VAL A 20 28.08 -30.44 1.85
CA VAL A 20 29.24 -31.26 2.10
C VAL A 20 29.17 -31.81 3.54
N LYS A 21 29.48 -33.09 3.70
CA LYS A 21 29.60 -33.68 5.02
C LYS A 21 30.96 -33.34 5.61
N SER A 22 30.99 -32.57 6.66
CA SER A 22 32.20 -32.21 7.39
C SER A 22 32.09 -32.72 8.82
N SER A 23 32.96 -33.66 9.19
CA SER A 23 32.86 -34.40 10.44
C SER A 23 31.54 -35.19 10.55
N SER A 24 30.71 -34.91 11.52
CA SER A 24 29.39 -35.56 11.70
C SER A 24 28.23 -34.73 11.17
N ALA A 25 28.45 -33.50 10.67
CA ALA A 25 27.42 -32.56 10.25
C ALA A 25 27.43 -32.32 8.74
N TRP A 26 26.25 -32.16 8.15
CA TRP A 26 26.06 -31.64 6.78
C TRP A 26 26.16 -30.10 6.83
N LYS A 27 27.05 -29.55 6.01
CA LYS A 27 27.22 -28.10 5.83
C LYS A 27 26.85 -27.72 4.42
N GLU A 28 26.05 -26.68 4.26
CA GLU A 28 25.70 -26.16 2.96
C GLU A 28 26.91 -25.51 2.28
N ILE A 29 27.09 -25.82 0.98
CA ILE A 29 28.12 -25.19 0.17
C ILE A 29 27.60 -23.81 -0.26
N GLN A 30 28.34 -22.76 0.07
CA GLN A 30 27.97 -21.38 -0.26
C GLN A 30 28.36 -21.00 -1.68
N GLU A 31 29.54 -21.46 -2.11
CA GLU A 31 30.09 -21.20 -3.41
C GLU A 31 30.84 -22.45 -3.92
N GLY A 32 30.68 -22.75 -5.19
CA GLY A 32 31.42 -23.79 -5.89
C GLY A 32 32.28 -23.19 -6.98
N TYR A 33 33.52 -23.64 -7.07
CA TYR A 33 34.46 -23.20 -8.10
C TYR A 33 34.99 -24.36 -8.90
N ILE A 34 35.22 -24.13 -10.20
CA ILE A 34 35.89 -25.07 -11.12
C ILE A 34 37.12 -24.38 -11.74
N LYS A 35 38.22 -25.11 -11.89
CA LYS A 35 39.43 -24.61 -12.54
C LYS A 35 39.33 -24.82 -14.03
N VAL A 36 39.27 -23.76 -14.81
CA VAL A 36 39.21 -23.82 -16.30
C VAL A 36 40.32 -22.94 -16.85
N GLY A 37 41.21 -23.55 -17.64
CA GLY A 37 42.33 -22.81 -18.28
C GLY A 37 43.28 -22.17 -17.27
N GLY A 38 43.50 -22.80 -16.10
CA GLY A 38 44.37 -22.27 -15.05
C GLY A 38 43.71 -21.27 -14.07
N ALA A 39 42.53 -20.74 -14.40
CA ALA A 39 41.79 -19.81 -13.57
C ALA A 39 40.62 -20.50 -12.83
N TRP A 40 40.37 -20.09 -11.57
CA TRP A 40 39.21 -20.52 -10.83
C TRP A 40 37.99 -19.71 -11.29
N LYS A 41 36.91 -20.40 -11.70
CA LYS A 41 35.63 -19.81 -12.07
C LYS A 41 34.53 -20.34 -11.17
N SER A 42 33.70 -19.45 -10.62
CA SER A 42 32.53 -19.82 -9.85
C SER A 42 31.52 -20.55 -10.76
N PHE A 43 30.97 -21.68 -10.32
CA PHE A 43 29.91 -22.40 -10.98
C PHE A 43 28.65 -22.54 -10.12
N TYR A 44 28.73 -22.22 -8.84
CA TYR A 44 27.62 -22.27 -7.91
C TYR A 44 27.75 -21.17 -6.88
N VAL A 45 26.67 -20.45 -6.66
CA VAL A 45 26.52 -19.49 -5.57
C VAL A 45 25.13 -19.71 -4.96
N ALA A 46 25.06 -19.97 -3.66
CA ALA A 46 23.79 -20.11 -2.96
C ALA A 46 23.03 -18.79 -3.02
N PHE A 47 21.72 -18.84 -3.30
CA PHE A 47 20.88 -17.66 -3.31
C PHE A 47 20.73 -17.15 -1.86
N VAL A 48 20.91 -15.86 -1.69
CA VAL A 48 20.59 -15.13 -0.47
C VAL A 48 19.50 -14.11 -0.73
N ALA A 49 18.70 -13.77 0.29
CA ALA A 49 17.65 -12.78 0.16
C ALA A 49 18.19 -11.47 -0.43
N THR A 50 17.47 -10.90 -1.36
CA THR A 50 17.81 -9.57 -1.87
C THR A 50 17.51 -8.50 -0.82
N GLY A 51 18.11 -7.32 -0.95
CA GLY A 51 17.69 -6.16 -0.19
C GLY A 51 16.26 -5.74 -0.56
N PHE A 52 15.60 -5.01 0.35
CA PHE A 52 14.28 -4.46 0.05
C PHE A 52 14.33 -3.39 -1.03
N THR A 53 13.36 -3.47 -1.94
CA THR A 53 13.11 -2.46 -2.97
C THR A 53 11.73 -1.85 -2.73
N THR A 54 11.63 -0.53 -2.81
CA THR A 54 10.35 0.18 -2.73
C THR A 54 9.97 0.68 -4.12
N GLN A 55 8.83 0.21 -4.63
CA GLN A 55 8.27 0.64 -5.90
C GLN A 55 7.15 1.64 -5.65
N THR A 56 7.29 2.85 -6.21
CA THR A 56 6.35 3.98 -6.04
C THR A 56 5.72 4.44 -7.36
N SER A 57 6.08 3.79 -8.44
CA SER A 57 5.54 4.01 -9.79
C SER A 57 5.31 2.67 -10.47
N THR A 58 4.36 2.61 -11.38
CA THR A 58 4.10 1.39 -12.17
C THR A 58 5.34 0.97 -12.95
N GLY A 59 5.65 -0.32 -12.93
CA GLY A 59 6.81 -0.88 -13.59
C GLY A 59 6.82 -2.41 -13.57
N THR A 60 7.92 -2.97 -14.03
CA THR A 60 8.15 -4.41 -14.05
C THR A 60 9.48 -4.74 -13.38
N VAL A 61 9.57 -5.95 -12.82
CA VAL A 61 10.79 -6.51 -12.26
C VAL A 61 10.90 -7.99 -12.65
N THR A 62 12.09 -8.45 -12.98
CA THR A 62 12.32 -9.87 -13.26
C THR A 62 12.72 -10.58 -11.97
N VAL A 63 12.09 -11.72 -11.69
CA VAL A 63 12.47 -12.59 -10.57
C VAL A 63 13.89 -13.11 -10.84
N PRO A 64 14.85 -12.84 -9.94
CA PRO A 64 16.24 -13.21 -10.17
C PRO A 64 16.43 -14.73 -10.16
N ASP A 65 17.47 -15.19 -10.88
CA ASP A 65 17.88 -16.59 -10.86
C ASP A 65 18.12 -17.08 -9.43
N GLY A 66 17.54 -18.23 -9.11
CA GLY A 66 17.62 -18.83 -7.78
C GLY A 66 16.55 -18.39 -6.79
N ALA A 67 15.79 -17.36 -7.06
CA ALA A 67 14.62 -16.98 -6.26
C ALA A 67 13.39 -17.81 -6.62
N ASN A 68 12.54 -18.14 -5.64
CA ASN A 68 11.26 -18.81 -5.84
C ASN A 68 10.12 -18.19 -5.03
N ALA A 69 10.42 -17.10 -4.35
CA ALA A 69 9.43 -16.38 -3.55
C ALA A 69 9.70 -14.87 -3.54
N ILE A 70 8.63 -14.11 -3.34
CA ILE A 70 8.67 -12.68 -3.09
C ILE A 70 8.09 -12.41 -1.70
N HIS A 71 8.85 -11.71 -0.86
CA HIS A 71 8.38 -11.20 0.43
C HIS A 71 7.92 -9.76 0.24
N VAL A 72 6.65 -9.53 0.43
CA VAL A 72 6.03 -8.20 0.41
C VAL A 72 5.98 -7.69 1.84
N GLN A 73 6.91 -6.81 2.19
CA GLN A 73 6.95 -6.18 3.51
C GLN A 73 5.75 -5.25 3.72
N ALA A 74 5.40 -4.50 2.68
CA ALA A 74 4.23 -3.63 2.69
C ALA A 74 3.76 -3.36 1.26
N ALA A 75 2.46 -3.40 1.04
CA ALA A 75 1.85 -2.90 -0.19
C ALA A 75 0.52 -2.22 0.16
N VAL A 76 0.23 -1.12 -0.50
CA VAL A 76 -0.98 -0.34 -0.22
C VAL A 76 -1.56 0.25 -1.50
N GLY A 77 -2.90 0.22 -1.62
CA GLY A 77 -3.65 0.91 -2.68
C GLY A 77 -3.62 2.42 -2.52
N GLY A 78 -3.96 3.17 -3.55
CA GLY A 78 -4.03 4.63 -3.47
C GLY A 78 -5.09 5.11 -2.48
N GLY A 79 -4.81 6.15 -1.72
CA GLY A 79 -5.80 6.84 -0.90
C GLY A 79 -6.68 7.75 -1.76
N SER A 80 -7.90 8.01 -1.33
CA SER A 80 -8.82 8.90 -2.04
C SER A 80 -8.70 10.36 -1.63
N GLY A 81 -9.19 11.23 -2.48
CA GLY A 81 -9.26 12.66 -2.20
C GLY A 81 -10.35 13.03 -1.18
N GLY A 82 -10.18 14.16 -0.54
CA GLY A 82 -11.18 14.81 0.31
C GLY A 82 -12.01 15.84 -0.46
N VAL A 83 -13.12 16.25 0.10
CA VAL A 83 -14.01 17.29 -0.44
C VAL A 83 -13.82 18.60 0.29
N GLY A 84 -13.88 19.72 -0.41
CA GLY A 84 -13.82 21.04 0.17
C GLY A 84 -15.09 21.42 0.93
N GLY A 85 -14.95 22.24 1.97
CA GLY A 85 -16.07 22.88 2.64
C GLY A 85 -16.49 24.17 1.95
N ALA A 86 -17.75 24.56 2.08
CA ALA A 86 -18.28 25.82 1.55
C ALA A 86 -19.25 26.47 2.52
N ASP A 87 -19.25 27.80 2.49
CA ASP A 87 -20.28 28.64 3.03
C ASP A 87 -20.94 29.40 1.88
N TYR A 88 -22.26 29.25 1.74
CA TYR A 88 -23.06 29.81 0.66
C TYR A 88 -24.01 30.93 1.10
N ASP A 89 -23.55 31.81 1.98
CA ASP A 89 -24.31 33.00 2.33
C ASP A 89 -25.29 32.86 3.53
N LYS A 90 -25.67 34.03 4.09
CA LYS A 90 -26.44 34.30 5.31
C LYS A 90 -27.78 33.56 5.48
N ALA A 91 -28.11 32.67 4.56
CA ALA A 91 -29.36 31.88 4.59
C ALA A 91 -29.20 30.39 4.98
N GLY A 92 -28.03 29.97 5.50
CA GLY A 92 -27.85 28.64 6.12
C GLY A 92 -27.42 27.50 5.19
N GLY A 93 -26.63 27.82 4.16
CA GLY A 93 -26.10 26.82 3.24
C GLY A 93 -24.67 26.35 3.54
N GLU A 94 -24.36 26.02 4.78
CA GLU A 94 -23.02 25.58 5.19
C GLU A 94 -22.79 24.08 4.92
N SER A 95 -21.63 23.72 4.42
CA SER A 95 -21.22 22.33 4.28
C SER A 95 -19.76 22.10 4.68
N ALA A 96 -19.52 21.13 5.55
CA ALA A 96 -18.20 20.66 5.86
C ALA A 96 -17.74 19.63 4.81
N GLY A 97 -16.48 19.65 4.41
CA GLY A 97 -15.92 18.68 3.51
C GLY A 97 -15.66 17.33 4.20
N ALA A 98 -15.97 16.22 3.54
CA ALA A 98 -15.62 14.89 4.03
C ALA A 98 -14.16 14.54 3.71
N GLY A 99 -13.48 13.84 4.61
CA GLY A 99 -12.18 13.28 4.36
C GLY A 99 -12.28 12.05 3.44
N GLY A 100 -11.23 11.79 2.67
CA GLY A 100 -11.08 10.59 1.85
C GLY A 100 -10.64 9.37 2.67
N ALA A 101 -10.87 8.18 2.16
CA ALA A 101 -10.45 6.93 2.76
C ALA A 101 -9.08 6.46 2.25
N SER A 102 -8.42 5.58 3.00
CA SER A 102 -7.19 4.93 2.57
C SER A 102 -7.46 3.73 1.66
N GLY A 103 -6.45 3.34 0.87
CA GLY A 103 -6.47 2.09 0.13
C GLY A 103 -6.32 0.87 1.04
N ALA A 104 -6.69 -0.31 0.54
CA ALA A 104 -6.42 -1.59 1.17
C ALA A 104 -4.91 -1.86 1.24
N TYR A 105 -4.46 -2.74 2.14
CA TYR A 105 -3.04 -3.06 2.27
C TYR A 105 -2.77 -4.54 2.56
N VAL A 106 -1.55 -4.94 2.24
CA VAL A 106 -0.93 -6.22 2.60
C VAL A 106 0.38 -5.91 3.31
N SER A 107 0.71 -6.65 4.35
CA SER A 107 1.99 -6.51 5.04
C SER A 107 2.55 -7.85 5.49
N ASP A 108 3.87 -7.97 5.37
CA ASP A 108 4.68 -9.10 5.84
C ASP A 108 4.22 -10.47 5.32
N GLU A 109 3.85 -10.53 4.03
CA GLU A 109 3.38 -11.73 3.34
C GLU A 109 4.41 -12.25 2.34
N VAL A 110 4.55 -13.57 2.23
CA VAL A 110 5.44 -14.24 1.28
C VAL A 110 4.61 -14.99 0.26
N TYR A 111 4.88 -14.77 -1.02
CA TYR A 111 4.20 -15.45 -2.14
C TYR A 111 5.20 -16.23 -2.98
N SER A 112 4.77 -17.39 -3.50
CA SER A 112 5.56 -18.15 -4.48
C SER A 112 5.59 -17.40 -5.80
N VAL A 113 6.78 -17.37 -6.43
CA VAL A 113 7.00 -16.84 -7.78
C VAL A 113 7.90 -17.78 -8.56
N THR A 114 7.94 -17.63 -9.88
CA THR A 114 8.77 -18.47 -10.74
C THR A 114 10.06 -17.72 -11.11
N GLU A 115 11.19 -18.39 -10.97
CA GLU A 115 12.50 -17.89 -11.42
C GLU A 115 12.44 -17.40 -12.87
N GLY A 116 12.97 -16.22 -13.15
CA GLY A 116 13.01 -15.62 -14.48
C GLY A 116 11.69 -15.01 -14.97
N GLU A 117 10.58 -15.18 -14.22
CA GLU A 117 9.33 -14.52 -14.64
C GLU A 117 9.41 -13.01 -14.48
N THR A 118 8.57 -12.32 -15.24
CA THR A 118 8.39 -10.88 -15.12
C THR A 118 7.20 -10.58 -14.22
N LEU A 119 7.44 -9.89 -13.11
CA LEU A 119 6.40 -9.35 -12.25
C LEU A 119 6.03 -7.94 -12.72
N THR A 120 4.73 -7.70 -12.83
CA THR A 120 4.17 -6.36 -13.11
C THR A 120 3.64 -5.78 -11.82
N LEU A 121 4.12 -4.60 -11.47
CA LEU A 121 3.73 -3.82 -10.30
C LEU A 121 2.96 -2.59 -10.79
N THR A 122 1.64 -2.59 -10.64
CA THR A 122 0.83 -1.41 -10.90
C THR A 122 0.65 -0.66 -9.60
N ILE A 123 1.01 0.62 -9.57
CA ILE A 123 0.90 1.45 -8.38
C ILE A 123 -0.29 2.38 -8.52
N GLY A 124 -1.23 2.28 -7.59
CA GLY A 124 -2.44 3.09 -7.57
C GLY A 124 -2.13 4.57 -7.35
N ALA A 125 -2.66 5.43 -8.19
CA ALA A 125 -2.56 6.86 -7.98
C ALA A 125 -3.40 7.29 -6.75
N GLY A 126 -3.00 8.35 -6.08
CA GLY A 126 -3.86 9.03 -5.11
C GLY A 126 -5.04 9.71 -5.81
N GLY A 127 -6.21 9.70 -5.18
CA GLY A 127 -7.38 10.40 -5.67
C GLY A 127 -7.25 11.92 -5.53
N ALA A 128 -7.68 12.65 -6.52
CA ALA A 128 -7.69 14.12 -6.45
C ALA A 128 -8.72 14.60 -5.44
N GLY A 129 -8.38 15.63 -4.66
CA GLY A 129 -9.33 16.39 -3.88
C GLY A 129 -10.23 17.23 -4.78
N THR A 130 -11.40 17.63 -4.27
CA THR A 130 -12.31 18.51 -5.00
C THR A 130 -12.51 19.82 -4.26
N GLY A 131 -12.89 20.87 -5.01
CA GLY A 131 -13.41 22.09 -4.43
C GLY A 131 -14.75 21.86 -3.73
N SER A 132 -15.24 22.91 -3.10
CA SER A 132 -16.58 22.94 -2.52
C SER A 132 -17.66 22.94 -3.59
N GLY A 133 -18.77 22.28 -3.33
CA GLY A 133 -19.93 22.27 -4.26
C GLY A 133 -21.03 21.36 -3.77
N TYR A 134 -22.21 21.54 -4.37
CA TYR A 134 -23.35 20.63 -4.12
C TYR A 134 -23.12 19.28 -4.81
N ASN A 135 -23.32 18.18 -4.06
CA ASN A 135 -23.19 16.80 -4.57
C ASN A 135 -21.84 16.52 -5.27
N VAL A 136 -20.77 17.10 -4.79
CA VAL A 136 -19.42 16.78 -5.28
C VAL A 136 -18.86 15.57 -4.55
N THR A 137 -18.19 14.71 -5.31
CA THR A 137 -17.46 13.56 -4.78
C THR A 137 -16.01 13.67 -5.22
N ALA A 138 -15.09 13.54 -4.28
CA ALA A 138 -13.68 13.48 -4.59
C ALA A 138 -13.32 12.19 -5.33
N SER A 139 -12.21 12.18 -6.03
CA SER A 139 -11.78 11.01 -6.79
C SER A 139 -11.39 9.86 -5.86
N ASN A 140 -11.74 8.64 -6.27
CA ASN A 140 -11.24 7.43 -5.63
C ASN A 140 -9.71 7.33 -5.82
N GLY A 141 -9.07 6.62 -4.90
CA GLY A 141 -7.71 6.14 -5.11
C GLY A 141 -7.65 5.05 -6.17
N GLY A 142 -6.51 4.91 -6.83
CA GLY A 142 -6.25 3.85 -7.78
C GLY A 142 -5.91 2.52 -7.12
N ASN A 143 -6.07 1.41 -7.85
CA ASN A 143 -5.70 0.10 -7.38
C ASN A 143 -4.19 -0.14 -7.48
N THR A 144 -3.61 -0.77 -6.46
CA THR A 144 -2.26 -1.31 -6.52
C THR A 144 -2.34 -2.82 -6.78
N VAL A 145 -1.64 -3.30 -7.81
CA VAL A 145 -1.71 -4.69 -8.26
C VAL A 145 -0.31 -5.27 -8.39
N LEU A 146 -0.14 -6.49 -7.92
CA LEU A 146 1.04 -7.33 -8.18
C LEU A 146 0.60 -8.56 -8.97
N SER A 147 1.23 -8.79 -10.10
CA SER A 147 0.98 -9.98 -10.94
C SER A 147 2.26 -10.46 -11.61
N GLY A 148 2.38 -11.77 -11.82
CA GLY A 148 3.47 -12.41 -12.53
C GLY A 148 3.05 -12.94 -13.89
N SER A 149 3.96 -12.96 -14.85
CA SER A 149 3.72 -13.50 -16.20
C SER A 149 3.41 -15.00 -16.19
N THR A 150 3.90 -15.74 -15.21
CA THR A 150 3.68 -17.18 -15.02
C THR A 150 2.78 -17.44 -13.82
N THR A 151 3.03 -16.77 -12.69
CA THR A 151 2.28 -16.93 -11.44
C THR A 151 0.85 -16.37 -11.55
N GLY A 152 0.61 -15.41 -12.47
CA GLY A 152 -0.67 -14.74 -12.62
C GLY A 152 -0.88 -13.64 -11.55
N ALA A 153 -2.15 -13.31 -11.28
CA ALA A 153 -2.48 -12.30 -10.29
C ALA A 153 -2.12 -12.77 -8.87
N ILE A 154 -1.34 -11.97 -8.14
CA ILE A 154 -0.97 -12.26 -6.75
C ILE A 154 -1.94 -11.55 -5.82
N PHE A 155 -2.08 -10.21 -5.95
CA PHE A 155 -3.10 -9.46 -5.23
C PHE A 155 -3.54 -8.21 -6.00
N THR A 156 -4.73 -7.74 -5.64
CA THR A 156 -5.27 -6.42 -6.01
C THR A 156 -5.73 -5.71 -4.76
N LEU A 157 -5.12 -4.56 -4.49
CA LEU A 157 -5.45 -3.69 -3.37
C LEU A 157 -6.22 -2.50 -3.91
N ALA A 158 -7.52 -2.46 -3.68
CA ALA A 158 -8.36 -1.36 -4.13
C ALA A 158 -8.00 -0.07 -3.42
N GLY A 159 -8.07 1.02 -4.15
CA GLY A 159 -7.95 2.35 -3.57
C GLY A 159 -9.14 2.70 -2.67
N GLY A 160 -8.98 3.68 -1.82
CA GLY A 160 -10.07 4.22 -0.99
C GLY A 160 -11.12 4.93 -1.83
N THR A 161 -12.38 4.93 -1.38
CA THR A 161 -13.45 5.70 -2.02
C THR A 161 -13.37 7.18 -1.65
N GLY A 162 -13.64 8.05 -2.60
CA GLY A 162 -13.63 9.50 -2.40
C GLY A 162 -14.65 9.96 -1.36
N GLY A 163 -14.31 10.98 -0.60
CA GLY A 163 -15.27 11.65 0.26
C GLY A 163 -16.40 12.27 -0.58
N SER A 164 -17.62 12.26 -0.07
CA SER A 164 -18.76 12.93 -0.71
C SER A 164 -19.23 14.12 0.11
N GLY A 165 -19.40 15.24 -0.57
CA GLY A 165 -20.03 16.45 -0.01
C GLY A 165 -21.48 16.50 -0.43
N THR A 166 -22.42 16.51 0.52
CA THR A 166 -23.83 16.82 0.21
C THR A 166 -24.06 18.29 0.46
N GLY A 167 -24.22 19.07 -0.60
CA GLY A 167 -24.58 20.48 -0.47
C GLY A 167 -25.95 20.64 0.19
N GLY A 168 -26.04 21.55 1.17
CA GLY A 168 -27.32 22.04 1.66
C GLY A 168 -27.99 22.89 0.60
N GLY A 169 -29.16 22.48 0.12
CA GLY A 169 -30.07 23.37 -0.59
C GLY A 169 -30.74 24.29 0.43
N VAL A 170 -31.13 25.48 -0.06
CA VAL A 170 -31.85 26.55 0.64
C VAL A 170 -32.65 26.05 1.85
N GLN A 171 -32.28 26.52 3.05
CA GLN A 171 -33.00 26.34 4.33
C GLN A 171 -33.38 24.88 4.70
N GLY A 172 -32.40 24.03 4.89
CA GLY A 172 -32.63 22.69 5.45
C GLY A 172 -31.63 22.36 6.55
N PRO A 173 -31.97 21.42 7.46
CA PRO A 173 -31.01 20.99 8.47
C PRO A 173 -29.75 20.47 7.80
N LEU A 174 -28.61 20.80 8.38
CA LEU A 174 -27.29 20.41 7.97
C LEU A 174 -27.23 18.92 7.61
N ARG A 175 -26.88 18.60 6.36
CA ARG A 175 -26.78 17.21 5.93
C ARG A 175 -25.42 16.68 6.28
N SER A 176 -25.40 15.54 6.97
CA SER A 176 -24.18 14.81 7.25
C SER A 176 -23.57 14.30 5.94
N ASN A 177 -22.30 14.63 5.71
CA ASN A 177 -21.52 14.05 4.62
C ASN A 177 -21.35 12.55 4.85
N SER A 178 -21.45 11.75 3.81
CA SER A 178 -21.19 10.33 3.94
C SER A 178 -19.68 10.10 4.14
N PRO A 179 -19.28 9.33 5.18
CA PRO A 179 -17.90 8.96 5.34
C PRO A 179 -17.44 8.14 4.13
N SER A 180 -16.22 8.33 3.72
CA SER A 180 -15.58 7.53 2.68
C SER A 180 -15.23 6.14 3.23
N VAL A 181 -15.23 5.13 2.38
CA VAL A 181 -14.97 3.74 2.76
C VAL A 181 -13.56 3.35 2.32
N GLY A 182 -12.81 2.68 3.20
CA GLY A 182 -11.50 2.14 2.89
C GLY A 182 -11.54 1.12 1.74
N GLY A 183 -10.43 0.98 1.03
CA GLY A 183 -10.29 0.03 -0.05
C GLY A 183 -10.40 -1.41 0.42
N SER A 184 -10.80 -2.32 -0.46
CA SER A 184 -10.84 -3.76 -0.22
C SER A 184 -9.65 -4.46 -0.87
N ALA A 185 -9.14 -5.53 -0.25
CA ALA A 185 -8.09 -6.37 -0.83
C ALA A 185 -8.69 -7.62 -1.45
N THR A 186 -8.20 -7.99 -2.63
CA THR A 186 -8.44 -9.28 -3.27
C THR A 186 -7.11 -10.00 -3.37
N ILE A 187 -6.96 -11.11 -2.62
CA ILE A 187 -5.76 -11.95 -2.66
C ILE A 187 -6.05 -13.16 -3.53
N ASN A 188 -5.29 -13.30 -4.60
CA ASN A 188 -5.45 -14.32 -5.62
C ASN A 188 -4.48 -15.49 -5.43
N ALA A 189 -3.26 -15.20 -4.95
CA ALA A 189 -2.28 -16.22 -4.59
C ALA A 189 -2.32 -16.48 -3.08
N THR A 190 -2.25 -17.76 -2.70
CA THR A 190 -2.16 -18.12 -1.27
C THR A 190 -0.77 -17.77 -0.74
N PRO A 191 -0.67 -16.97 0.34
CA PRO A 191 0.61 -16.73 0.99
C PRO A 191 1.24 -18.01 1.53
N LEU A 192 2.55 -18.08 1.52
CA LEU A 192 3.29 -19.16 2.15
C LEU A 192 3.18 -19.02 3.68
N THR A 193 2.74 -20.08 4.34
CA THR A 193 2.50 -20.09 5.79
C THR A 193 3.74 -20.47 6.61
N SER A 194 4.76 -21.01 5.96
CA SER A 194 6.04 -21.36 6.61
C SER A 194 7.12 -21.55 5.57
N GLY A 195 8.36 -21.47 6.02
CA GLY A 195 9.53 -21.74 5.19
C GLY A 195 10.80 -21.26 5.88
N SER A 196 11.93 -21.50 5.21
CA SER A 196 13.20 -20.93 5.61
C SER A 196 13.91 -20.33 4.41
N PHE A 197 14.67 -19.30 4.65
CA PHE A 197 15.49 -18.63 3.64
C PHE A 197 16.79 -18.13 4.25
N ARG A 198 17.67 -17.65 3.42
CA ARG A 198 18.97 -17.15 3.80
C ARG A 198 19.04 -15.65 3.59
N GLU A 199 19.43 -14.94 4.64
CA GLU A 199 19.69 -13.50 4.58
C GLU A 199 21.02 -13.17 3.88
N SER A 200 21.20 -11.91 3.50
CA SER A 200 22.42 -11.43 2.83
C SER A 200 23.70 -11.58 3.67
N ASP A 201 23.60 -11.62 4.99
CA ASP A 201 24.71 -11.89 5.93
C ASP A 201 25.01 -13.37 6.10
N GLY A 202 24.22 -14.24 5.46
CA GLY A 202 24.37 -15.68 5.51
C GLY A 202 23.60 -16.37 6.63
N THR A 203 22.87 -15.65 7.46
CA THR A 203 22.02 -16.27 8.50
C THR A 203 20.80 -16.95 7.87
N SER A 204 20.38 -18.07 8.47
CA SER A 204 19.12 -18.72 8.09
C SER A 204 17.99 -18.19 8.95
N VAL A 205 16.93 -17.73 8.29
CA VAL A 205 15.69 -17.28 8.92
C VAL A 205 14.60 -18.28 8.61
N THR A 206 13.86 -18.70 9.63
CA THR A 206 12.68 -19.54 9.50
C THR A 206 11.48 -18.72 9.89
N PHE A 207 10.41 -18.79 9.08
CA PHE A 207 9.15 -18.14 9.38
C PHE A 207 8.00 -19.15 9.41
N ASN A 208 6.97 -18.80 10.15
CA ASN A 208 5.68 -19.49 10.17
C ASN A 208 4.58 -18.45 10.39
N THR A 209 3.32 -18.85 10.35
CA THR A 209 2.16 -17.95 10.52
C THR A 209 2.15 -17.16 11.83
N ALA A 210 2.98 -17.53 12.81
CA ALA A 210 3.09 -16.82 14.10
C ALA A 210 4.32 -15.92 14.19
N THR A 211 5.24 -16.00 13.22
CA THR A 211 6.46 -15.17 13.16
C THR A 211 6.29 -14.03 12.17
N THR A 212 6.42 -12.80 12.62
CA THR A 212 6.63 -11.64 11.74
C THR A 212 8.05 -11.67 11.20
N LEU A 213 8.20 -11.61 9.89
CA LEU A 213 9.52 -11.51 9.23
C LEU A 213 10.11 -10.10 9.34
N ASP A 214 9.23 -9.13 9.58
CA ASP A 214 9.58 -7.74 9.84
C ASP A 214 8.60 -7.17 10.88
N GLN A 215 9.01 -6.15 11.64
CA GLN A 215 8.26 -5.60 12.78
C GLN A 215 7.00 -4.80 12.36
N GLY A 216 6.15 -5.40 11.54
CA GLY A 216 4.87 -4.86 11.13
C GLY A 216 3.72 -5.80 11.49
N PRO A 217 2.46 -5.33 11.49
CA PRO A 217 1.31 -6.22 11.61
C PRO A 217 1.27 -7.14 10.39
N VAL A 218 1.27 -8.45 10.64
CA VAL A 218 1.16 -9.48 9.59
C VAL A 218 -0.27 -9.52 9.08
N GLY A 219 -0.45 -9.59 7.77
CA GLY A 219 -1.72 -9.96 7.19
C GLY A 219 -2.26 -9.04 6.11
N THR A 220 -3.39 -9.47 5.57
CA THR A 220 -4.16 -8.75 4.56
C THR A 220 -5.33 -8.05 5.21
N PHE A 221 -5.45 -6.77 5.01
CA PHE A 221 -6.53 -5.97 5.58
C PHE A 221 -7.46 -5.48 4.48
N ASN A 222 -8.71 -5.96 4.54
CA ASN A 222 -9.76 -5.61 3.58
C ASN A 222 -10.29 -4.19 3.72
N GLN A 223 -10.03 -3.55 4.86
CA GLN A 223 -10.43 -2.15 5.08
C GLN A 223 -9.33 -1.43 5.84
N SER A 224 -8.73 -0.47 5.20
CA SER A 224 -7.93 0.54 5.88
C SER A 224 -8.84 1.68 6.36
N GLY A 225 -8.30 2.58 7.16
CA GLY A 225 -9.06 3.64 7.81
C GLY A 225 -10.04 4.38 6.91
N ASN A 226 -11.28 4.46 7.35
CA ASN A 226 -12.29 5.29 6.74
C ASN A 226 -11.97 6.76 6.98
N GLY A 227 -12.26 7.61 6.02
CA GLY A 227 -12.29 9.05 6.26
C GLY A 227 -13.48 9.42 7.14
N THR A 228 -13.38 10.48 7.89
CA THR A 228 -14.47 10.97 8.73
C THR A 228 -15.31 12.02 8.02
N ALA A 229 -16.58 12.10 8.38
CA ALA A 229 -17.40 13.25 8.02
C ALA A 229 -16.83 14.53 8.65
N GLY A 230 -16.98 15.65 7.96
CA GLY A 230 -16.71 16.95 8.56
C GLY A 230 -17.72 17.23 9.69
N THR A 231 -17.28 17.93 10.70
CA THR A 231 -18.15 18.31 11.82
C THR A 231 -18.71 19.70 11.61
N ASN A 232 -20.01 19.81 11.86
CA ASN A 232 -20.70 21.08 11.94
C ASN A 232 -21.10 21.31 13.39
N PRO A 233 -20.86 22.49 13.98
CA PRO A 233 -21.13 22.77 15.39
C PRO A 233 -22.61 22.93 15.74
N GLY A 234 -23.55 22.54 14.88
CA GLY A 234 -24.98 22.71 15.13
C GLY A 234 -25.45 24.14 14.79
N ASN A 235 -26.72 24.44 15.10
CA ASN A 235 -27.35 25.73 14.76
C ASN A 235 -26.42 26.91 14.90
N CYS A 236 -25.87 27.35 13.81
CA CYS A 236 -25.09 28.57 13.72
C CYS A 236 -26.06 29.76 13.60
N SER A 237 -26.25 30.45 14.68
CA SER A 237 -26.95 31.74 14.65
C SER A 237 -25.92 32.86 14.83
N GLY A 238 -25.51 33.49 13.72
CA GLY A 238 -24.60 34.63 13.75
C GLY A 238 -23.28 34.43 13.01
N ASP A 239 -22.51 35.52 12.92
CA ASP A 239 -21.32 35.67 12.07
C ASP A 239 -20.07 34.85 12.49
N ASN A 240 -20.18 33.81 13.33
CA ASN A 240 -19.02 33.11 13.91
C ASN A 240 -19.14 31.56 13.85
N CYS A 241 -19.62 31.00 12.78
CA CYS A 241 -19.63 29.58 12.59
C CYS A 241 -18.28 29.02 12.14
N GLN A 242 -17.82 28.00 12.86
CA GLN A 242 -16.58 27.30 12.55
C GLN A 242 -16.90 25.89 12.09
N ILE A 243 -16.67 25.59 10.82
CA ILE A 243 -16.89 24.28 10.22
C ILE A 243 -15.54 23.60 10.05
N SER A 244 -15.36 22.42 10.66
CA SER A 244 -14.16 21.63 10.48
C SER A 244 -14.39 20.53 9.44
N GLY A 245 -13.46 20.37 8.52
CA GLY A 245 -13.45 19.27 7.57
C GLY A 245 -13.25 17.92 8.24
N GLY A 246 -13.56 16.83 7.54
CA GLY A 246 -13.28 15.48 8.00
C GLY A 246 -11.79 15.13 7.91
N VAL A 247 -11.32 14.27 8.80
CA VAL A 247 -9.96 13.73 8.75
C VAL A 247 -9.90 12.59 7.73
N GLY A 248 -8.81 12.49 6.98
CA GLY A 248 -8.56 11.37 6.07
C GLY A 248 -8.30 10.05 6.80
N GLY A 249 -8.68 8.94 6.16
CA GLY A 249 -8.42 7.60 6.69
C GLY A 249 -6.92 7.28 6.71
N SER A 250 -6.43 6.70 7.81
CA SER A 250 -5.06 6.24 7.94
C SER A 250 -4.86 4.93 7.17
N SER A 251 -3.68 4.71 6.58
CA SER A 251 -3.32 3.45 5.97
C SER A 251 -2.37 2.64 6.87
N TYR A 252 -2.21 1.36 6.58
CA TYR A 252 -1.21 0.50 7.18
C TYR A 252 -1.27 0.50 8.71
N ALA A 253 -2.40 -0.01 9.28
CA ALA A 253 -2.63 -0.12 10.72
C ALA A 253 -2.40 1.18 11.54
N GLY A 254 -2.63 2.34 10.91
CA GLY A 254 -2.43 3.64 11.54
C GLY A 254 -1.00 4.18 11.48
N ASN A 255 -0.07 3.44 10.90
CA ASN A 255 1.33 3.89 10.78
C ASN A 255 1.53 5.02 9.77
N VAL A 256 0.59 5.17 8.83
CA VAL A 256 0.60 6.29 7.88
C VAL A 256 -0.66 7.12 8.11
N ALA A 257 -0.46 8.31 8.65
CA ALA A 257 -1.55 9.21 9.01
C ALA A 257 -2.34 9.68 7.79
N GLY A 258 -3.66 9.77 7.95
CA GLY A 258 -4.52 10.45 7.00
C GLY A 258 -4.26 11.95 6.96
N GLY A 259 -4.73 12.61 5.90
CA GLY A 259 -4.66 14.06 5.77
C GLY A 259 -5.45 14.75 6.89
N THR A 260 -4.91 15.83 7.39
CA THR A 260 -5.53 16.62 8.48
C THR A 260 -6.81 17.32 8.02
N ALA A 261 -7.77 17.45 8.92
CA ALA A 261 -8.94 18.28 8.68
C ALA A 261 -8.54 19.73 8.45
N GLY A 262 -9.17 20.38 7.51
CA GLY A 262 -9.18 21.84 7.41
C GLY A 262 -10.04 22.42 8.54
N GLY A 263 -9.58 23.45 9.20
CA GLY A 263 -10.28 24.03 10.37
C GLY A 263 -10.04 25.51 10.55
N PRO A 264 -10.74 26.12 11.52
CA PRO A 264 -10.56 27.53 11.88
C PRO A 264 -9.20 27.82 12.57
N PRO A 265 -8.72 29.08 12.65
CA PRO A 265 -9.42 30.30 12.20
C PRO A 265 -9.14 30.59 10.71
N GLY A 266 -10.21 30.88 9.97
CA GLY A 266 -10.14 31.11 8.51
C GLY A 266 -10.48 29.87 7.68
N SER A 267 -10.61 30.06 6.36
CA SER A 267 -10.83 28.95 5.44
C SER A 267 -9.53 28.16 5.28
N ALA A 268 -9.54 26.90 5.63
CA ALA A 268 -8.38 26.02 5.45
C ALA A 268 -8.72 24.85 4.54
N ALA A 269 -7.87 24.62 3.53
CA ALA A 269 -7.94 23.41 2.71
C ALA A 269 -7.63 22.19 3.56
N GLY A 270 -8.18 21.04 3.14
CA GLY A 270 -7.84 19.75 3.73
C GLY A 270 -6.40 19.36 3.42
N GLY A 271 -5.71 18.73 4.37
CA GLY A 271 -4.35 18.25 4.18
C GLY A 271 -4.29 17.09 3.19
N ALA A 272 -3.19 16.98 2.44
CA ALA A 272 -2.93 15.82 1.59
C ALA A 272 -2.68 14.56 2.43
N GLY A 273 -3.13 13.41 1.93
CA GLY A 273 -2.81 12.10 2.48
C GLY A 273 -1.37 11.69 2.17
N SER A 274 -0.74 11.01 3.09
CA SER A 274 0.52 10.31 2.85
C SER A 274 0.25 9.04 2.02
N ARG A 275 1.29 8.26 1.68
CA ARG A 275 1.18 7.06 0.83
C ARG A 275 0.02 6.14 1.26
N GLY A 276 -0.86 5.88 0.31
CA GLY A 276 -2.03 5.04 0.48
C GLY A 276 -3.09 5.58 1.45
N SER A 277 -2.88 6.69 2.15
CA SER A 277 -3.84 7.27 3.07
C SER A 277 -4.79 8.26 2.40
N GLY A 278 -6.00 8.39 2.94
CA GLY A 278 -6.99 9.34 2.47
C GLY A 278 -6.61 10.78 2.80
N ALA A 279 -7.14 11.71 2.04
CA ALA A 279 -6.94 13.15 2.25
C ALA A 279 -7.93 13.74 3.26
N GLY A 280 -7.56 14.84 3.90
CA GLY A 280 -8.46 15.63 4.73
C GLY A 280 -9.50 16.39 3.91
N GLY A 281 -10.69 16.60 4.47
CA GLY A 281 -11.70 17.52 3.97
C GLY A 281 -11.40 18.96 4.29
N GLY A 282 -11.85 19.89 3.47
CA GLY A 282 -11.72 21.35 3.75
C GLY A 282 -12.73 21.82 4.79
N GLY A 283 -12.31 22.76 5.64
CA GLY A 283 -13.17 23.50 6.56
C GLY A 283 -13.42 24.92 6.07
N ALA A 284 -14.47 25.57 6.55
CA ALA A 284 -14.80 26.93 6.23
C ALA A 284 -15.19 27.72 7.49
N GLN A 285 -14.97 29.02 7.48
CA GLN A 285 -15.38 29.95 8.55
C GLN A 285 -16.22 31.09 7.99
N VAL A 286 -17.25 31.47 8.72
CA VAL A 286 -18.09 32.63 8.45
C VAL A 286 -17.52 33.84 9.22
N PRO A 287 -17.51 35.14 8.74
CA PRO A 287 -18.38 35.65 7.69
C PRO A 287 -17.69 35.84 6.34
N GLY A 288 -18.32 35.37 5.28
CA GLY A 288 -17.93 35.60 3.90
C GLY A 288 -18.08 34.33 3.03
N ALA A 289 -18.42 34.50 1.77
CA ALA A 289 -18.51 33.39 0.83
C ALA A 289 -17.14 32.78 0.54
N PHE A 290 -16.68 31.90 1.41
CA PHE A 290 -15.41 31.18 1.22
C PHE A 290 -15.66 29.74 0.81
N SER A 291 -14.94 29.31 -0.19
CA SER A 291 -14.86 27.93 -0.60
C SER A 291 -13.45 27.41 -0.37
N THR A 292 -13.33 26.21 0.18
CA THR A 292 -12.06 25.52 0.36
C THR A 292 -12.00 24.27 -0.49
N SER A 293 -10.81 23.74 -0.70
CA SER A 293 -10.61 22.47 -1.38
C SER A 293 -10.28 21.35 -0.39
N GLY A 294 -10.69 20.15 -0.68
CA GLY A 294 -10.16 18.95 -0.04
C GLY A 294 -8.76 18.64 -0.53
N GLY A 295 -7.98 17.93 0.27
CA GLY A 295 -6.64 17.50 -0.10
C GLY A 295 -6.66 16.33 -1.11
N ALA A 296 -5.52 16.06 -1.74
CA ALA A 296 -5.33 14.87 -2.55
C ALA A 296 -4.95 13.67 -1.69
N GLY A 297 -5.44 12.48 -2.02
CA GLY A 297 -5.03 11.22 -1.40
C GLY A 297 -3.60 10.84 -1.78
N GLY A 298 -2.95 10.04 -0.96
CA GLY A 298 -1.61 9.54 -1.22
C GLY A 298 -1.60 8.42 -2.26
N ALA A 299 -0.56 8.36 -3.09
CA ALA A 299 -0.37 7.24 -3.99
C ALA A 299 -0.04 5.95 -3.23
N GLY A 300 -0.32 4.80 -3.84
CA GLY A 300 0.07 3.49 -3.34
C GLY A 300 1.59 3.25 -3.42
N GLU A 301 2.01 2.13 -2.88
CA GLU A 301 3.39 1.62 -3.01
C GLU A 301 3.46 0.10 -2.81
N ILE A 302 4.54 -0.52 -3.24
CA ILE A 302 4.90 -1.90 -2.91
C ILE A 302 6.36 -1.92 -2.46
N LYS A 303 6.62 -2.43 -1.24
CA LYS A 303 7.96 -2.68 -0.71
C LYS A 303 8.17 -4.19 -0.62
N PHE A 304 9.18 -4.71 -1.29
CA PHE A 304 9.39 -6.15 -1.43
C PHE A 304 10.87 -6.51 -1.53
N ARG A 305 11.14 -7.79 -1.39
CA ARG A 305 12.43 -8.43 -1.70
C ARG A 305 12.21 -9.85 -2.24
N PHE A 306 13.22 -10.42 -2.89
CA PHE A 306 13.19 -11.80 -3.34
C PHE A 306 13.85 -12.75 -2.36
N LEU A 307 13.28 -13.94 -2.24
CA LEU A 307 13.73 -15.00 -1.35
C LEU A 307 13.91 -16.32 -2.15
N ARG A 308 14.72 -17.20 -1.58
CA ARG A 308 14.73 -18.63 -1.89
C ARG A 308 14.18 -19.37 -0.68
N ILE A 309 12.99 -19.91 -0.79
CA ILE A 309 12.36 -20.72 0.26
C ILE A 309 12.72 -22.19 0.03
N ASN A 310 13.12 -22.86 1.13
CA ASN A 310 13.55 -24.25 1.20
C ASN A 310 12.48 -25.11 1.88
#